data_a0efe27719cf629ac0d2ecf6670df376
#
_entry.id   a0efe27719cf629ac0d2ecf6670df376
#
_cell.length_a   1.000
_cell.length_b   1.000
_cell.length_c   1.000
_cell.angle_alpha   90.00
_cell.angle_beta   90.00
_cell.angle_gamma   90.00
#
_symmetry.space_group_name_H-M   'P 1'
#
loop_
_entity.id
_entity.type
_entity.pdbx_description
1 polymer ?
#
loop_
_entity_poly.entity_id
_entity_poly.type
_entity_poly.pdbx_seq_one_letter_code
_entity_poly.pdbx_strand_id
1 'polypeptide(L)'
;MINKEISVINDLVLQMLDLSKLEAKAVTLDKKEIDLRELTEDIVDDYEQLLMDKKLKIEIQGEDVLIVSDRKRIEMVIQNYLSNAIKHAFINSTIKIKIKENEFSIENKGKQIDENRMDSIWESFVSDDQKGTGLGLAIVRNILELHEMSYGVHNLEDGVEFYFRWKK
;
A
#
# COMPACT_ATOMS: atom_id res chain seq x y z
N MET A 1 4.06 24.56 14.13
CA MET A 1 3.01 23.75 14.78
C MET A 1 1.68 23.84 14.03
N ILE A 2 1.10 25.01 13.87
CA ILE A 2 -0.17 25.25 13.16
C ILE A 2 -0.11 24.78 11.70
N ASN A 3 0.99 25.01 10.98
CA ASN A 3 1.15 24.61 9.57
C ASN A 3 1.18 23.10 9.37
N LYS A 4 1.69 22.33 10.34
CA LYS A 4 1.72 20.88 10.29
C LYS A 4 0.33 20.27 10.48
N GLU A 5 -0.45 20.83 11.40
CA GLU A 5 -1.82 20.39 11.66
C GLU A 5 -2.75 20.70 10.47
N ILE A 6 -2.61 21.87 9.87
CA ILE A 6 -3.35 22.24 8.66
C ILE A 6 -2.99 21.33 7.48
N SER A 7 -1.72 20.99 7.32
CA SER A 7 -1.27 20.06 6.27
C SER A 7 -1.87 18.67 6.46
N VAL A 8 -1.92 18.16 7.68
CA VAL A 8 -2.54 16.86 8.00
C VAL A 8 -4.04 16.87 7.68
N ILE A 9 -4.75 17.95 8.06
CA ILE A 9 -6.18 18.09 7.77
C ILE A 9 -6.43 18.17 6.26
N ASN A 10 -5.61 18.90 5.51
CA ASN A 10 -5.71 18.97 4.06
C ASN A 10 -5.51 17.61 3.40
N ASP A 11 -4.51 16.87 3.83
CA ASP A 11 -4.23 15.51 3.31
C ASP A 11 -5.41 14.58 3.58
N LEU A 12 -5.99 14.65 4.78
CA LEU A 12 -7.16 13.85 5.15
C LEU A 12 -8.37 14.19 4.25
N VAL A 13 -8.65 15.48 4.05
CA VAL A 13 -9.75 15.93 3.19
C VAL A 13 -9.55 15.45 1.75
N LEU A 14 -8.34 15.57 1.21
CA LEU A 14 -8.03 15.10 -0.15
C LEU A 14 -8.21 13.59 -0.29
N GLN A 15 -7.78 12.81 0.70
CA GLN A 15 -7.98 11.38 0.74
C GLN A 15 -9.47 11.01 0.81
N MET A 16 -10.25 11.71 1.63
CA MET A 16 -11.69 11.50 1.73
C MET A 16 -12.42 11.80 0.42
N LEU A 17 -12.05 12.89 -0.26
CA LEU A 17 -12.61 13.25 -1.56
C LEU A 17 -12.26 12.21 -2.63
N ASP A 18 -11.02 11.75 -2.66
CA ASP A 18 -10.58 10.74 -3.61
C ASP A 18 -11.28 9.40 -3.36
N LEU A 19 -11.37 8.99 -2.09
CA LEU A 19 -12.10 7.78 -1.70
C LEU A 19 -13.58 7.85 -2.10
N SER A 20 -14.22 8.99 -1.87
CA SER A 20 -15.62 9.20 -2.27
C SER A 20 -15.82 9.01 -3.77
N LYS A 21 -14.92 9.54 -4.60
CA LYS A 21 -14.95 9.34 -6.05
C LYS A 21 -14.75 7.88 -6.45
N LEU A 22 -13.84 7.19 -5.78
CA LEU A 22 -13.57 5.78 -6.02
C LEU A 22 -14.78 4.90 -5.65
N GLU A 23 -15.39 5.15 -4.50
CA GLU A 23 -16.58 4.43 -4.04
C GLU A 23 -17.78 4.64 -4.97
N ALA A 24 -17.94 5.85 -5.47
CA ALA A 24 -18.99 6.18 -6.44
C ALA A 24 -18.70 5.67 -7.86
N LYS A 25 -17.52 5.04 -8.08
CA LYS A 25 -17.03 4.60 -9.39
C LYS A 25 -17.00 5.74 -10.43
N ALA A 26 -16.75 6.96 -9.94
CA ALA A 26 -16.67 8.17 -10.78
C ALA A 26 -15.28 8.39 -11.37
N VAL A 27 -14.36 7.46 -11.15
CA VAL A 27 -12.98 7.51 -11.66
C VAL A 27 -12.90 6.68 -12.94
N THR A 28 -12.40 7.29 -14.01
CA THR A 28 -12.05 6.59 -15.24
C THR A 28 -10.56 6.26 -15.19
N LEU A 29 -10.22 4.98 -15.34
CA LEU A 29 -8.82 4.54 -15.32
C LEU A 29 -8.11 4.92 -16.61
N ASP A 30 -6.95 5.55 -16.50
CA ASP A 30 -6.04 5.82 -17.62
C ASP A 30 -5.02 4.67 -17.70
N LYS A 31 -5.42 3.56 -18.32
CA LYS A 31 -4.62 2.35 -18.40
C LYS A 31 -3.51 2.48 -19.44
N LYS A 32 -2.29 2.24 -19.01
CA LYS A 32 -1.08 2.20 -19.84
C LYS A 32 -0.18 1.05 -19.39
N GLU A 33 0.77 0.69 -20.22
CA GLU A 33 1.79 -0.28 -19.84
C GLU A 33 2.72 0.31 -18.78
N ILE A 34 2.92 -0.43 -17.71
CA ILE A 34 3.73 -0.03 -16.56
C ILE A 34 4.78 -1.09 -16.29
N ASP A 35 6.04 -0.68 -16.17
CA ASP A 35 7.09 -1.52 -15.60
C ASP A 35 6.95 -1.49 -14.08
N LEU A 36 6.47 -2.59 -13.51
CA LEU A 36 6.13 -2.67 -12.10
C LEU A 36 7.36 -2.59 -11.19
N ARG A 37 8.50 -3.14 -11.63
CA ARG A 37 9.75 -3.04 -10.88
C ARG A 37 10.27 -1.60 -10.84
N GLU A 38 10.33 -0.96 -12.00
CA GLU A 38 10.77 0.45 -12.09
C GLU A 38 9.91 1.35 -11.20
N LEU A 39 8.58 1.20 -11.27
CA LEU A 39 7.66 1.96 -10.42
C LEU A 39 7.92 1.71 -8.93
N THR A 40 8.14 0.46 -8.55
CA THR A 40 8.41 0.07 -7.16
C THR A 40 9.72 0.67 -6.66
N GLU A 41 10.77 0.62 -7.47
CA GLU A 41 12.07 1.21 -7.13
C GLU A 41 11.97 2.72 -6.93
N ASP A 42 11.27 3.42 -7.79
CA ASP A 42 11.03 4.87 -7.67
C ASP A 42 10.28 5.20 -6.37
N ILE A 43 9.28 4.43 -6.02
CA ILE A 43 8.52 4.61 -4.78
C ILE A 43 9.41 4.37 -3.56
N VAL A 44 10.20 3.31 -3.56
CA VAL A 44 11.13 2.99 -2.45
C VAL A 44 12.12 4.14 -2.21
N ASP A 45 12.63 4.74 -3.28
CA ASP A 45 13.54 5.88 -3.18
C ASP A 45 12.90 7.05 -2.42
N ASP A 46 11.61 7.30 -2.63
CA ASP A 46 10.88 8.37 -1.94
C ASP A 46 10.73 8.12 -0.43
N TYR A 47 10.86 6.88 0.01
CA TYR A 47 10.75 6.50 1.43
C TYR A 47 12.08 6.27 2.12
N GLU A 48 13.20 6.60 1.47
CA GLU A 48 14.56 6.35 1.98
C GLU A 48 14.77 6.87 3.41
N GLN A 49 14.34 8.10 3.68
CA GLN A 49 14.54 8.71 5.00
C GLN A 49 13.77 7.96 6.10
N LEU A 50 12.52 7.59 5.84
CA LEU A 50 11.71 6.83 6.80
C LEU A 50 12.31 5.45 7.07
N LEU A 51 12.85 4.80 6.04
CA LEU A 51 13.53 3.51 6.18
C LEU A 51 14.79 3.65 7.04
N MET A 52 15.58 4.68 6.81
CA MET A 52 16.78 4.95 7.61
C MET A 52 16.43 5.23 9.08
N ASP A 53 15.39 6.00 9.34
CA ASP A 53 14.98 6.36 10.70
C ASP A 53 14.62 5.14 11.55
N LYS A 54 14.02 4.12 10.95
CA LYS A 54 13.69 2.84 11.61
C LYS A 54 14.74 1.75 11.39
N LYS A 55 15.83 2.07 10.72
CA LYS A 55 16.89 1.12 10.37
C LYS A 55 16.35 -0.12 9.62
N LEU A 56 15.43 0.14 8.70
CA LEU A 56 14.84 -0.89 7.87
C LEU A 56 15.60 -1.05 6.56
N LYS A 57 15.71 -2.28 6.11
CA LYS A 57 16.23 -2.62 4.79
C LYS A 57 15.08 -2.99 3.88
N ILE A 58 15.20 -2.68 2.60
CA ILE A 58 14.27 -3.12 1.55
C ILE A 58 14.99 -4.13 0.66
N GLU A 59 14.32 -5.24 0.38
CA GLU A 59 14.76 -6.24 -0.57
C GLU A 59 13.67 -6.42 -1.62
N ILE A 60 13.99 -6.16 -2.89
CA ILE A 60 13.06 -6.34 -4.00
C ILE A 60 13.49 -7.58 -4.77
N GLN A 61 12.63 -8.59 -4.77
CA GLN A 61 12.85 -9.88 -5.42
C GLN A 61 11.88 -10.08 -6.57
N GLY A 62 12.31 -10.83 -7.56
CA GLY A 62 11.44 -11.28 -8.64
C GLY A 62 11.80 -10.72 -10.00
N GLU A 63 10.84 -10.76 -10.89
CA GLU A 63 11.02 -10.52 -12.31
C GLU A 63 10.69 -9.07 -12.71
N ASP A 64 11.13 -8.68 -13.90
CA ASP A 64 10.65 -7.47 -14.54
C ASP A 64 9.29 -7.79 -15.18
N VAL A 65 8.24 -7.18 -14.67
CA VAL A 65 6.87 -7.47 -15.09
C VAL A 65 6.21 -6.20 -15.60
N LEU A 66 5.64 -6.31 -16.80
CA LEU A 66 4.82 -5.25 -17.38
C LEU A 66 3.34 -5.55 -17.14
N ILE A 67 2.61 -4.56 -16.64
CA ILE A 67 1.16 -4.65 -16.46
C ILE A 67 0.47 -3.48 -17.15
N VAL A 68 -0.77 -3.67 -17.55
CA VAL A 68 -1.59 -2.60 -18.12
C VAL A 68 -2.55 -2.10 -17.05
N SER A 69 -2.28 -0.92 -16.52
CA SER A 69 -3.00 -0.37 -15.36
C SER A 69 -2.90 1.15 -15.35
N ASP A 70 -3.64 1.78 -14.46
CA ASP A 70 -3.51 3.21 -14.19
C ASP A 70 -2.29 3.44 -13.29
N ARG A 71 -1.21 4.00 -13.84
CA ARG A 71 0.06 4.21 -13.13
C ARG A 71 -0.12 4.97 -11.82
N LYS A 72 -0.85 6.07 -11.85
CA LYS A 72 -1.08 6.91 -10.67
C LYS A 72 -1.81 6.11 -9.57
N ARG A 73 -2.78 5.30 -9.94
CA ARG A 73 -3.56 4.51 -9.00
C ARG A 73 -2.75 3.34 -8.43
N ILE A 74 -2.01 2.63 -9.25
CA ILE A 74 -1.12 1.55 -8.77
C ILE A 74 0.00 2.10 -7.88
N GLU A 75 0.54 3.27 -8.23
CA GLU A 75 1.48 3.97 -7.34
C GLU A 75 0.89 4.20 -5.95
N MET A 76 -0.37 4.64 -5.87
CA MET A 76 -1.06 4.83 -4.59
C MET A 76 -1.19 3.52 -3.80
N VAL A 77 -1.48 2.42 -4.48
CA VAL A 77 -1.56 1.09 -3.84
C VAL A 77 -0.21 0.70 -3.23
N ILE A 78 0.86 0.80 -4.01
CA ILE A 78 2.20 0.42 -3.56
C ILE A 78 2.67 1.35 -2.42
N GLN A 79 2.42 2.65 -2.54
CA GLN A 79 2.73 3.62 -1.47
C GLN A 79 2.01 3.29 -0.17
N ASN A 80 0.73 2.95 -0.23
CA ASN A 80 -0.03 2.58 0.96
C ASN A 80 0.46 1.27 1.58
N TYR A 81 0.76 0.28 0.77
CA TYR A 81 1.32 -0.98 1.26
C TYR A 81 2.70 -0.78 1.89
N LEU A 82 3.56 0.03 1.24
CA LEU A 82 4.91 0.30 1.75
C LEU A 82 4.87 1.11 3.05
N SER A 83 4.09 2.19 3.10
CA SER A 83 3.97 3.00 4.31
C SER A 83 3.40 2.20 5.48
N ASN A 84 2.44 1.34 5.21
CA ASN A 84 1.88 0.42 6.20
C ASN A 84 2.93 -0.58 6.71
N ALA A 85 3.72 -1.17 5.81
CA ALA A 85 4.80 -2.08 6.16
C ALA A 85 5.87 -1.38 7.02
N ILE A 86 6.26 -0.17 6.66
CA ILE A 86 7.23 0.62 7.44
C ILE A 86 6.69 0.92 8.83
N LYS A 87 5.43 1.31 8.93
CA LYS A 87 4.77 1.65 10.19
C LYS A 87 4.77 0.47 11.18
N HIS A 88 4.48 -0.72 10.69
CA HIS A 88 4.31 -1.91 11.53
C HIS A 88 5.55 -2.80 11.64
N ALA A 89 6.58 -2.55 10.87
CA ALA A 89 7.81 -3.32 10.92
C ALA A 89 8.57 -3.10 12.23
N PHE A 90 9.16 -4.17 12.76
CA PHE A 90 10.12 -4.05 13.85
C PHE A 90 11.38 -3.31 13.37
N ILE A 91 11.98 -2.48 14.20
CA ILE A 91 13.22 -1.80 13.88
C ILE A 91 14.33 -2.83 13.58
N ASN A 92 15.28 -2.45 12.73
CA ASN A 92 16.39 -3.32 12.29
C ASN A 92 15.96 -4.57 11.50
N SER A 93 14.75 -4.59 10.96
CA SER A 93 14.28 -5.70 10.15
C SER A 93 14.34 -5.39 8.65
N THR A 94 13.99 -6.38 7.83
CA THR A 94 13.96 -6.26 6.37
C THR A 94 12.52 -6.36 5.88
N ILE A 95 12.13 -5.42 5.03
CA ILE A 95 10.87 -5.47 4.28
C ILE A 95 11.18 -6.13 2.94
N LYS A 96 10.44 -7.16 2.57
CA LYS A 96 10.61 -7.86 1.28
C LYS A 96 9.47 -7.53 0.35
N ILE A 97 9.80 -7.09 -0.85
CA ILE A 97 8.86 -6.88 -1.94
C ILE A 97 9.12 -7.95 -2.98
N LYS A 98 8.07 -8.66 -3.37
CA LYS A 98 8.15 -9.73 -4.37
C LYS A 98 7.28 -9.39 -5.56
N ILE A 99 7.85 -9.46 -6.75
CA ILE A 99 7.16 -9.21 -8.01
C ILE A 99 7.21 -10.50 -8.82
N LYS A 100 6.06 -11.11 -9.03
CA LYS A 100 5.88 -12.33 -9.82
C LYS A 100 5.03 -11.99 -11.04
N GLU A 101 4.93 -12.92 -11.97
CA GLU A 101 4.22 -12.75 -13.23
C GLU A 101 2.77 -12.23 -13.08
N ASN A 102 2.09 -12.58 -11.98
CA ASN A 102 0.71 -12.18 -11.74
C ASN A 102 0.42 -11.70 -10.31
N GLU A 103 1.47 -11.40 -9.55
CA GLU A 103 1.33 -11.02 -8.15
C GLU A 103 2.41 -10.03 -7.72
N PHE A 104 1.99 -9.02 -6.97
CA PHE A 104 2.87 -8.16 -6.19
C PHE A 104 2.59 -8.41 -4.71
N SER A 105 3.62 -8.59 -3.91
CA SER A 105 3.46 -8.69 -2.47
C SER A 105 4.52 -7.92 -1.72
N ILE A 106 4.18 -7.51 -0.51
CA ILE A 106 5.09 -6.84 0.42
C ILE A 106 4.92 -7.46 1.79
N GLU A 107 6.03 -7.89 2.37
CA GLU A 107 6.03 -8.48 3.70
C GLU A 107 6.92 -7.71 4.67
N ASN A 108 6.47 -7.57 5.90
CA ASN A 108 7.27 -7.00 6.97
C ASN A 108 7.25 -7.92 8.18
N LYS A 109 8.34 -7.89 8.92
CA LYS A 109 8.41 -8.53 10.24
C LYS A 109 7.79 -7.58 11.26
N GLY A 110 6.87 -8.10 12.05
CA GLY A 110 6.13 -7.31 13.01
C GLY A 110 5.00 -8.09 13.64
N LYS A 111 4.16 -7.38 14.37
CA LYS A 111 2.99 -8.00 14.99
C LYS A 111 2.00 -8.47 13.93
N GLN A 112 1.51 -9.69 14.09
CA GLN A 112 0.46 -10.24 13.24
C GLN A 112 -0.86 -9.47 13.41
N ILE A 113 -1.71 -9.52 12.39
CA ILE A 113 -3.06 -8.97 12.44
C ILE A 113 -3.96 -9.99 13.11
N ASP A 114 -4.81 -9.51 14.02
CA ASP A 114 -5.83 -10.33 14.67
C ASP A 114 -6.75 -10.93 13.59
N GLU A 115 -6.96 -12.25 13.61
CA GLU A 115 -7.79 -12.92 12.60
C GLU A 115 -9.21 -12.34 12.52
N ASN A 116 -9.75 -11.90 13.66
CA ASN A 116 -11.06 -11.25 13.74
C ASN A 116 -11.12 -9.91 12.98
N ARG A 117 -9.98 -9.33 12.64
CA ARG A 117 -9.87 -8.00 12.03
C ARG A 117 -9.44 -8.05 10.57
N MET A 118 -9.06 -9.20 10.06
CA MET A 118 -8.52 -9.32 8.70
C MET A 118 -9.47 -8.79 7.61
N ASP A 119 -10.77 -8.95 7.79
CA ASP A 119 -11.75 -8.44 6.83
C ASP A 119 -12.02 -6.95 7.03
N SER A 120 -12.03 -6.49 8.27
CA SER A 120 -12.38 -5.11 8.60
C SER A 120 -11.26 -4.08 8.35
N ILE A 121 -10.01 -4.51 8.24
CA ILE A 121 -8.90 -3.57 8.00
C ILE A 121 -8.99 -2.81 6.68
N TRP A 122 -9.81 -3.31 5.73
CA TRP A 122 -10.05 -2.69 4.44
C TRP A 122 -11.16 -1.64 4.46
N GLU A 123 -11.83 -1.47 5.60
CA GLU A 123 -12.88 -0.49 5.78
C GLU A 123 -12.30 0.87 6.19
N SER A 124 -13.05 1.93 5.88
CA SER A 124 -12.64 3.30 6.22
C SER A 124 -12.59 3.51 7.73
N PHE A 125 -11.58 4.26 8.18
CA PHE A 125 -11.39 4.66 9.58
C PHE A 125 -11.14 3.50 10.56
N VAL A 126 -10.76 2.34 10.07
CA VAL A 126 -10.33 1.21 10.91
C VAL A 126 -8.82 1.25 11.05
N SER A 127 -8.34 1.73 12.18
CA SER A 127 -6.91 1.77 12.50
C SER A 127 -6.72 1.64 14.00
N ASP A 128 -5.78 0.80 14.42
CA ASP A 128 -5.37 0.68 15.82
C ASP A 128 -4.49 1.84 16.27
N ASP A 129 -4.00 2.62 15.33
CA ASP A 129 -3.02 3.67 15.60
C ASP A 129 -3.62 5.03 15.29
N GLN A 130 -3.58 5.91 16.30
CA GLN A 130 -4.03 7.31 16.17
C GLN A 130 -3.19 8.13 15.19
N LYS A 131 -2.06 7.61 14.69
CA LYS A 131 -1.17 8.30 13.77
C LYS A 131 -1.56 8.18 12.30
N GLY A 132 -2.45 7.24 11.95
CA GLY A 132 -2.92 7.05 10.59
C GLY A 132 -4.33 7.58 10.38
N THR A 133 -4.69 7.88 9.12
CA THR A 133 -6.04 8.33 8.76
C THR A 133 -7.07 7.20 8.78
N GLY A 134 -6.61 5.95 8.71
CA GLY A 134 -7.48 4.79 8.57
C GLY A 134 -8.13 4.66 7.19
N LEU A 135 -7.67 5.41 6.20
CA LEU A 135 -8.22 5.44 4.85
C LEU A 135 -7.37 4.69 3.82
N GLY A 136 -6.08 4.46 4.13
CA GLY A 136 -5.12 3.91 3.17
C GLY A 136 -5.56 2.58 2.56
N LEU A 137 -5.96 1.61 3.37
CA LEU A 137 -6.39 0.30 2.88
C LEU A 137 -7.76 0.33 2.21
N ALA A 138 -8.66 1.23 2.62
CA ALA A 138 -9.93 1.44 1.92
C ALA A 138 -9.71 2.01 0.51
N ILE A 139 -8.76 2.92 0.36
CA ILE A 139 -8.35 3.44 -0.94
C ILE A 139 -7.77 2.33 -1.80
N VAL A 140 -6.87 1.52 -1.26
CA VAL A 140 -6.28 0.36 -1.94
C VAL A 140 -7.37 -0.58 -2.44
N ARG A 141 -8.29 -0.97 -1.58
CA ARG A 141 -9.41 -1.85 -1.94
C ARG A 141 -10.18 -1.31 -3.14
N ASN A 142 -10.59 -0.06 -3.08
CA ASN A 142 -11.38 0.55 -4.15
C ASN A 142 -10.62 0.65 -5.47
N ILE A 143 -9.32 0.98 -5.42
CA ILE A 143 -8.47 1.01 -6.62
C ILE A 143 -8.36 -0.38 -7.25
N LEU A 144 -8.07 -1.40 -6.43
CA LEU A 144 -7.87 -2.76 -6.92
C LEU A 144 -9.17 -3.37 -7.44
N GLU A 145 -10.30 -3.13 -6.77
CA GLU A 145 -11.61 -3.55 -7.26
C GLU A 145 -11.96 -2.89 -8.60
N LEU A 146 -11.65 -1.60 -8.76
CA LEU A 146 -11.87 -0.89 -10.01
C LEU A 146 -11.01 -1.45 -11.15
N HIS A 147 -9.81 -1.97 -10.84
CA HIS A 147 -8.94 -2.68 -11.77
C HIS A 147 -9.31 -4.16 -11.99
N GLU A 148 -10.33 -4.65 -11.28
CA GLU A 148 -10.71 -6.07 -11.27
C GLU A 148 -9.56 -6.99 -10.83
N MET A 149 -8.73 -6.50 -9.93
CA MET A 149 -7.63 -7.25 -9.31
C MET A 149 -8.06 -7.82 -7.97
N SER A 150 -7.56 -8.99 -7.63
CA SER A 150 -7.74 -9.56 -6.30
C SER A 150 -6.66 -9.03 -5.34
N TYR A 151 -6.96 -9.03 -4.06
CA TYR A 151 -6.05 -8.54 -3.03
C TYR A 151 -6.32 -9.25 -1.70
N GLY A 152 -5.39 -9.12 -0.79
CA GLY A 152 -5.56 -9.70 0.54
C GLY A 152 -4.33 -9.51 1.41
N VAL A 153 -4.39 -10.16 2.56
CA VAL A 153 -3.37 -10.13 3.58
C VAL A 153 -3.22 -11.53 4.21
N HIS A 154 -2.00 -11.90 4.52
CA HIS A 154 -1.68 -13.13 5.25
C HIS A 154 -0.85 -12.80 6.46
N ASN A 155 -1.12 -13.45 7.59
CA ASN A 155 -0.16 -13.52 8.68
C ASN A 155 0.95 -14.51 8.30
N LEU A 156 2.18 -14.10 8.53
CA LEU A 156 3.36 -14.95 8.46
C LEU A 156 3.72 -15.37 9.90
N GLU A 157 4.65 -16.31 10.05
CA GLU A 157 5.13 -16.73 11.36
C GLU A 157 5.62 -15.54 12.21
N ASP A 158 6.32 -14.60 11.58
CA ASP A 158 6.96 -13.46 12.23
C ASP A 158 6.50 -12.09 11.70
N GLY A 159 5.40 -12.03 10.98
CA GLY A 159 4.94 -10.78 10.40
C GLY A 159 3.69 -10.89 9.58
N VAL A 160 3.59 -10.03 8.57
CA VAL A 160 2.39 -9.88 7.72
C VAL A 160 2.81 -9.69 6.27
N GLU A 161 2.04 -10.23 5.35
CA GLU A 161 2.21 -10.04 3.91
C GLU A 161 0.92 -9.49 3.30
N PHE A 162 1.02 -8.35 2.63
CA PHE A 162 -0.04 -7.79 1.80
C PHE A 162 0.25 -8.07 0.34
N TYR A 163 -0.78 -8.36 -0.47
CA TYR A 163 -0.61 -8.67 -1.88
C TYR A 163 -1.75 -8.14 -2.73
N PHE A 164 -1.49 -8.04 -4.03
CA PHE A 164 -2.53 -7.95 -5.04
C PHE A 164 -2.13 -8.78 -6.26
N ARG A 165 -3.15 -9.24 -6.99
CA ARG A 165 -2.99 -10.12 -8.15
C ARG A 165 -3.82 -9.60 -9.31
N TRP A 166 -3.26 -9.75 -10.49
CA TRP A 166 -3.93 -9.44 -11.74
C TRP A 166 -4.03 -10.68 -12.62
N LYS A 167 -4.97 -10.64 -13.58
CA LYS A 167 -5.07 -11.69 -14.60
C LYS A 167 -4.09 -11.37 -15.72
N LYS A 168 -3.55 -12.39 -16.32
CA LYS A 168 -2.69 -12.25 -17.51
C LYS A 168 -3.48 -11.81 -18.73
#